data_2f4be0fb31c8b8b7a53f9972d8954e62
#
_entry.id   2f4be0fb31c8b8b7a53f9972d8954e62
#
_cell.length_a   1.000
_cell.length_b   1.000
_cell.length_c   1.000
_cell.angle_alpha   90.00
_cell.angle_beta   90.00
_cell.angle_gamma   90.00
#
_symmetry.space_group_name_H-M   'P 1'
#
loop_
_entity.id
_entity.type
_entity.pdbx_description
1 polymer ?
#
loop_
_entity_poly.entity_id
_entity_poly.type
_entity_poly.pdbx_seq_one_letter_code
_entity_poly.pdbx_strand_id
1 'polypeptide(L)'
;MRKVDNGITPPVFEYVKPLSLIEFSRSRIMPTGLPYSFDQCPYFLPICEALDDVSHTCRVIVTTCSQSGKTTVLENFIGKNAVYNPRNTLIVFDTSTNARTFSTTRLRPFLKNHCHLKVFDQLGAGDDREARSKSASMISLGSGSTIMMGGSRSSADLCSRSVPILCLDECARFADLATEGDSISLALRRTVRFRSSMVFISSTPTIETGSITTYYNTGTQELWCVECSSCHNLFDVDYFKIDWSGDVPTTPCPHCGVVFSEADIRALPHRFAPPANATPYSDR
;
A
#
# COMPACT_ATOMS: atom_id res chain seq x y z
N MET A 1 -13.53 23.85 56.80
CA MET A 1 -13.31 23.75 55.34
C MET A 1 -12.40 22.56 55.09
N ARG A 2 -12.91 21.41 54.72
CA ARG A 2 -12.11 20.26 54.27
C ARG A 2 -11.88 20.39 52.78
N LYS A 3 -10.61 20.52 52.34
CA LYS A 3 -10.23 20.39 50.95
C LYS A 3 -10.42 18.93 50.58
N VAL A 4 -11.33 18.68 49.64
CA VAL A 4 -11.43 17.41 48.92
C VAL A 4 -10.35 17.45 47.86
N ASP A 5 -9.27 16.72 48.09
CA ASP A 5 -8.23 16.47 47.08
C ASP A 5 -8.82 15.48 46.09
N ASN A 6 -9.38 15.99 44.98
CA ASN A 6 -9.77 15.16 43.83
C ASN A 6 -8.47 14.79 43.10
N GLY A 7 -7.85 13.68 43.52
CA GLY A 7 -6.67 13.09 42.89
C GLY A 7 -6.91 12.60 41.46
N ILE A 8 -7.19 13.53 40.57
CA ILE A 8 -7.11 13.28 39.13
C ILE A 8 -5.67 13.61 38.72
N THR A 9 -4.76 12.66 38.94
CA THR A 9 -3.50 12.67 38.21
C THR A 9 -3.84 12.56 36.73
N PRO A 10 -3.44 13.52 35.90
CA PRO A 10 -3.63 13.38 34.45
C PRO A 10 -2.93 12.09 33.99
N PRO A 11 -3.53 11.33 33.07
CA PRO A 11 -2.90 10.13 32.58
C PRO A 11 -1.52 10.51 32.03
N VAL A 12 -0.47 9.89 32.58
CA VAL A 12 0.88 10.01 32.01
C VAL A 12 0.83 9.31 30.66
N PHE A 13 0.75 10.10 29.59
CA PHE A 13 0.90 9.57 28.25
C PHE A 13 2.36 9.15 28.09
N GLU A 14 2.63 7.87 28.24
CA GLU A 14 3.91 7.31 27.85
C GLU A 14 4.08 7.53 26.34
N TYR A 15 5.10 8.31 25.97
CA TYR A 15 5.43 8.51 24.55
C TYR A 15 5.98 7.20 23.99
N VAL A 16 5.14 6.45 23.33
CA VAL A 16 5.54 5.26 22.55
C VAL A 16 6.12 5.77 21.22
N LYS A 17 7.43 5.59 21.04
CA LYS A 17 8.08 5.91 19.76
C LYS A 17 7.36 5.14 18.62
N PRO A 18 6.87 5.83 17.59
CA PRO A 18 6.24 5.15 16.47
C PRO A 18 7.24 4.20 15.79
N LEU A 19 6.80 2.97 15.51
CA LEU A 19 7.56 2.06 14.69
C LEU A 19 7.57 2.55 13.23
N SER A 20 8.66 2.30 12.52
CA SER A 20 8.67 2.39 11.06
C SER A 20 7.71 1.36 10.46
N LEU A 21 7.32 1.54 9.18
CA LEU A 21 6.45 0.57 8.52
C LEU A 21 7.12 -0.81 8.39
N ILE A 22 8.44 -0.82 8.24
CA ILE A 22 9.23 -2.07 8.20
C ILE A 22 9.17 -2.79 9.56
N GLU A 23 9.44 -2.09 10.66
CA GLU A 23 9.37 -2.66 12.02
C GLU A 23 7.97 -3.13 12.37
N PHE A 24 6.96 -2.31 12.06
CA PHE A 24 5.55 -2.67 12.25
C PHE A 24 5.17 -3.91 11.44
N SER A 25 5.59 -3.99 10.17
CA SER A 25 5.33 -5.16 9.33
C SER A 25 5.95 -6.43 9.91
N ARG A 26 7.21 -6.37 10.35
CA ARG A 26 7.92 -7.51 10.97
C ARG A 26 7.28 -7.98 12.28
N SER A 27 6.60 -7.10 12.99
CA SER A 27 5.87 -7.48 14.22
C SER A 27 4.59 -8.28 13.95
N ARG A 28 4.10 -8.28 12.68
CA ARG A 28 2.86 -8.94 12.30
C ARG A 28 3.03 -10.45 12.25
N ILE A 29 2.15 -11.18 12.93
CA ILE A 29 2.01 -12.63 12.75
C ILE A 29 1.00 -12.90 11.64
N MET A 30 1.41 -13.65 10.63
CA MET A 30 0.58 -14.02 9.49
C MET A 30 -0.39 -15.15 9.88
N PRO A 31 -1.47 -15.39 9.11
CA PRO A 31 -2.37 -16.52 9.35
C PRO A 31 -1.69 -17.90 9.37
N THR A 32 -0.50 -18.00 8.82
CA THR A 32 0.36 -19.20 8.88
C THR A 32 1.01 -19.42 10.24
N GLY A 33 0.87 -18.47 11.18
CA GLY A 33 1.55 -18.51 12.49
C GLY A 33 2.99 -18.00 12.46
N LEU A 34 3.53 -17.65 11.29
CA LEU A 34 4.89 -17.12 11.12
C LEU A 34 4.89 -15.59 11.11
N PRO A 35 5.97 -14.93 11.56
CA PRO A 35 6.10 -13.48 11.41
C PRO A 35 6.20 -13.11 9.92
N TYR A 36 5.70 -11.91 9.59
CA TYR A 36 5.85 -11.36 8.25
C TYR A 36 7.33 -11.12 7.94
N SER A 37 7.80 -11.60 6.81
CA SER A 37 9.17 -11.40 6.32
C SER A 37 9.17 -10.74 4.94
N PHE A 38 10.20 -9.94 4.67
CA PHE A 38 10.48 -9.36 3.36
C PHE A 38 11.39 -10.25 2.49
N ASP A 39 11.84 -11.42 2.98
CA ASP A 39 12.82 -12.27 2.29
C ASP A 39 12.36 -12.71 0.90
N GLN A 40 11.08 -12.97 0.74
CA GLN A 40 10.50 -13.33 -0.56
C GLN A 40 10.26 -12.12 -1.48
N CYS A 41 10.13 -10.93 -0.90
CA CYS A 41 9.76 -9.72 -1.62
C CYS A 41 10.57 -8.51 -1.09
N PRO A 42 11.92 -8.53 -1.18
CA PRO A 42 12.79 -7.51 -0.59
C PRO A 42 12.58 -6.10 -1.19
N TYR A 43 12.04 -6.03 -2.40
CA TYR A 43 11.65 -4.76 -3.05
C TYR A 43 10.59 -3.96 -2.28
N PHE A 44 9.88 -4.58 -1.36
CA PHE A 44 8.96 -3.83 -0.49
C PHE A 44 9.67 -3.06 0.63
N LEU A 45 10.94 -3.32 0.95
CA LEU A 45 11.66 -2.53 1.96
C LEU A 45 11.72 -1.05 1.59
N PRO A 46 12.31 -0.64 0.43
CA PRO A 46 12.35 0.77 0.03
C PRO A 46 10.95 1.35 -0.25
N ILE A 47 9.98 0.54 -0.68
CA ILE A 47 8.59 0.99 -0.82
C ILE A 47 8.00 1.36 0.55
N CYS A 48 8.27 0.57 1.59
CA CYS A 48 7.83 0.89 2.95
C CYS A 48 8.52 2.16 3.49
N GLU A 49 9.78 2.37 3.19
CA GLU A 49 10.51 3.61 3.53
C GLU A 49 9.87 4.82 2.86
N ALA A 50 9.56 4.73 1.57
CA ALA A 50 8.87 5.79 0.83
C ALA A 50 7.46 6.08 1.37
N LEU A 51 6.71 5.06 1.80
CA LEU A 51 5.39 5.23 2.43
C LEU A 51 5.48 5.88 3.82
N ASP A 52 6.61 5.80 4.49
CA ASP A 52 6.86 6.45 5.79
C ASP A 52 7.38 7.89 5.65
N ASP A 53 8.00 8.22 4.54
CA ASP A 53 8.56 9.54 4.28
C ASP A 53 7.52 10.53 3.73
N VAL A 54 6.61 10.95 4.59
CA VAL A 54 5.56 11.93 4.24
C VAL A 54 6.11 13.35 4.02
N SER A 55 7.40 13.58 4.26
CA SER A 55 8.04 14.88 4.10
C SER A 55 8.48 15.12 2.66
N HIS A 56 8.95 14.06 1.99
CA HIS A 56 9.50 14.11 0.63
C HIS A 56 8.67 13.31 -0.37
N THR A 57 7.84 12.40 0.11
CA THR A 57 7.00 11.54 -0.73
C THR A 57 5.52 11.81 -0.47
N CYS A 58 4.78 12.17 -1.50
CA CYS A 58 3.32 12.33 -1.42
C CYS A 58 2.55 11.20 -2.12
N ARG A 59 3.21 10.45 -3.00
CA ARG A 59 2.60 9.38 -3.78
C ARG A 59 3.59 8.24 -4.05
N VAL A 60 3.17 7.02 -3.77
CA VAL A 60 3.89 5.78 -4.09
C VAL A 60 3.03 4.96 -5.03
N ILE A 61 3.55 4.66 -6.21
CA ILE A 61 2.88 3.89 -7.27
C ILE A 61 3.68 2.62 -7.50
N VAL A 62 3.03 1.48 -7.27
CA VAL A 62 3.68 0.16 -7.36
C VAL A 62 3.00 -0.68 -8.42
N THR A 63 3.76 -1.07 -9.43
CA THR A 63 3.37 -2.08 -10.41
C THR A 63 4.17 -3.36 -10.17
N THR A 64 3.50 -4.47 -9.98
CA THR A 64 4.16 -5.78 -9.76
C THR A 64 3.21 -6.92 -10.10
N CYS A 65 3.74 -8.13 -10.20
CA CYS A 65 2.94 -9.33 -10.51
C CYS A 65 1.84 -9.59 -9.48
N SER A 66 0.90 -10.46 -9.83
CA SER A 66 -0.10 -10.94 -8.89
C SER A 66 0.55 -11.73 -7.75
N GLN A 67 -0.11 -11.79 -6.59
CA GLN A 67 0.34 -12.51 -5.40
C GLN A 67 1.72 -12.11 -4.85
N SER A 68 2.24 -10.96 -5.23
CA SER A 68 3.52 -10.42 -4.74
C SER A 68 3.47 -9.88 -3.30
N GLY A 69 2.30 -9.81 -2.66
CA GLY A 69 2.15 -9.27 -1.31
C GLY A 69 1.71 -7.80 -1.23
N LYS A 70 1.38 -7.14 -2.35
CA LYS A 70 0.89 -5.73 -2.41
C LYS A 70 -0.16 -5.41 -1.35
N THR A 71 -1.23 -6.20 -1.32
CA THR A 71 -2.34 -5.98 -0.39
C THR A 71 -1.94 -6.19 1.07
N THR A 72 -0.93 -7.03 1.35
CA THR A 72 -0.39 -7.19 2.72
C THR A 72 0.38 -5.94 3.16
N VAL A 73 1.17 -5.35 2.27
CA VAL A 73 1.85 -4.06 2.53
C VAL A 73 0.83 -2.95 2.73
N LEU A 74 -0.24 -2.91 1.92
CA LEU A 74 -1.36 -1.99 2.10
C LEU A 74 -1.99 -2.13 3.49
N GLU A 75 -2.28 -3.34 3.94
CA GLU A 75 -2.82 -3.60 5.29
C GLU A 75 -1.87 -3.10 6.37
N ASN A 76 -0.57 -3.41 6.25
CA ASN A 76 0.44 -2.98 7.22
C ASN A 76 0.54 -1.46 7.28
N PHE A 77 0.53 -0.77 6.14
CA PHE A 77 0.53 0.69 6.05
C PHE A 77 -0.70 1.29 6.74
N ILE A 78 -1.90 0.76 6.48
CA ILE A 78 -3.14 1.20 7.13
C ILE A 78 -3.09 0.93 8.63
N GLY A 79 -2.67 -0.27 9.05
CA GLY A 79 -2.58 -0.66 10.46
C GLY A 79 -1.60 0.21 11.24
N LYS A 80 -0.40 0.42 10.71
CA LYS A 80 0.60 1.31 11.31
C LYS A 80 0.05 2.72 11.52
N ASN A 81 -0.58 3.29 10.47
CA ASN A 81 -1.17 4.63 10.59
C ASN A 81 -2.34 4.65 11.59
N ALA A 82 -3.17 3.64 11.61
CA ALA A 82 -4.28 3.55 12.56
C ALA A 82 -3.80 3.50 14.03
N VAL A 83 -2.62 2.93 14.29
CA VAL A 83 -2.01 2.83 15.63
C VAL A 83 -1.28 4.12 16.02
N TYR A 84 -0.38 4.60 15.17
CA TYR A 84 0.59 5.63 15.54
C TYR A 84 0.26 7.03 15.04
N ASN A 85 -0.52 7.14 13.95
CA ASN A 85 -0.91 8.41 13.34
C ASN A 85 -2.32 8.31 12.76
N PRO A 86 -3.35 8.10 13.62
CA PRO A 86 -4.70 7.82 13.15
C PRO A 86 -5.28 9.01 12.37
N ARG A 87 -5.50 8.80 11.09
CA ARG A 87 -6.03 9.79 10.15
C ARG A 87 -7.14 9.17 9.31
N ASN A 88 -8.05 10.02 8.83
CA ASN A 88 -9.07 9.56 7.89
C ASN A 88 -8.43 8.97 6.64
N THR A 89 -8.86 7.78 6.27
CA THR A 89 -8.31 7.00 5.16
C THR A 89 -9.43 6.62 4.20
N LEU A 90 -9.19 6.71 2.91
CA LEU A 90 -10.05 6.15 1.86
C LEU A 90 -9.29 5.04 1.14
N ILE A 91 -9.92 3.87 1.02
CA ILE A 91 -9.39 2.74 0.26
C ILE A 91 -10.36 2.45 -0.87
N VAL A 92 -9.86 2.40 -2.09
CA VAL A 92 -10.68 2.15 -3.28
C VAL A 92 -10.24 0.85 -3.94
N PHE A 93 -11.22 0.01 -4.25
CA PHE A 93 -11.09 -1.22 -5.02
C PHE A 93 -11.83 -1.09 -6.35
N ASP A 94 -11.69 -2.08 -7.21
CA ASP A 94 -12.43 -2.14 -8.49
C ASP A 94 -13.95 -2.12 -8.29
N THR A 95 -14.45 -2.82 -7.25
CA THR A 95 -15.87 -2.89 -6.91
C THR A 95 -16.14 -2.66 -5.43
N SER A 96 -17.33 -2.14 -5.10
CA SER A 96 -17.79 -1.99 -3.72
C SER A 96 -17.94 -3.35 -3.01
N THR A 97 -18.16 -4.43 -3.75
CA THR A 97 -18.21 -5.79 -3.20
C THR A 97 -16.83 -6.23 -2.71
N ASN A 98 -15.78 -6.04 -3.53
CA ASN A 98 -14.41 -6.35 -3.14
C ASN A 98 -13.95 -5.49 -1.95
N ALA A 99 -14.33 -4.21 -1.94
CA ALA A 99 -14.08 -3.31 -0.82
C ALA A 99 -14.69 -3.83 0.51
N ARG A 100 -15.95 -4.28 0.48
CA ARG A 100 -16.62 -4.86 1.66
C ARG A 100 -16.00 -6.19 2.11
N THR A 101 -15.68 -7.06 1.14
CA THR A 101 -15.01 -8.34 1.43
C THR A 101 -13.68 -8.08 2.12
N PHE A 102 -12.83 -7.21 1.56
CA PHE A 102 -11.57 -6.82 2.18
C PHE A 102 -11.77 -6.28 3.61
N SER A 103 -12.74 -5.40 3.80
CA SER A 103 -13.09 -4.85 5.12
C SER A 103 -13.37 -5.94 6.14
N THR A 104 -14.27 -6.86 5.80
CA THR A 104 -14.82 -7.84 6.75
C THR A 104 -13.89 -9.02 6.98
N THR A 105 -13.22 -9.51 5.93
CA THR A 105 -12.42 -10.74 6.01
C THR A 105 -10.95 -10.49 6.35
N ARG A 106 -10.42 -9.30 6.08
CA ARG A 106 -9.00 -8.99 6.23
C ARG A 106 -8.73 -7.82 7.18
N LEU A 107 -9.20 -6.61 6.85
CA LEU A 107 -8.79 -5.41 7.56
C LEU A 107 -9.33 -5.35 8.99
N ARG A 108 -10.61 -5.63 9.22
CA ARG A 108 -11.19 -5.62 10.58
C ARG A 108 -10.55 -6.65 11.52
N PRO A 109 -10.38 -7.93 11.14
CA PRO A 109 -9.65 -8.89 11.95
C PRO A 109 -8.22 -8.45 12.25
N PHE A 110 -7.52 -7.88 11.27
CA PHE A 110 -6.17 -7.38 11.45
C PHE A 110 -6.11 -6.22 12.45
N LEU A 111 -6.98 -5.22 12.31
CA LEU A 111 -7.03 -4.07 13.25
C LEU A 111 -7.41 -4.51 14.67
N LYS A 112 -8.32 -5.46 14.83
CA LYS A 112 -8.73 -5.98 16.15
C LYS A 112 -7.66 -6.86 16.79
N ASN A 113 -7.16 -7.83 16.05
CA ASN A 113 -6.35 -8.91 16.61
C ASN A 113 -4.86 -8.58 16.67
N HIS A 114 -4.32 -7.87 15.67
CA HIS A 114 -2.92 -7.53 15.62
C HIS A 114 -2.65 -6.10 16.14
N CYS A 115 -3.44 -5.14 15.69
CA CYS A 115 -3.27 -3.75 16.13
C CYS A 115 -3.92 -3.46 17.48
N HIS A 116 -4.68 -4.39 18.04
CA HIS A 116 -5.42 -4.26 19.32
C HIS A 116 -6.31 -3.00 19.39
N LEU A 117 -6.78 -2.51 18.25
CA LEU A 117 -7.57 -1.30 18.18
C LEU A 117 -9.04 -1.57 18.53
N LYS A 118 -9.66 -0.63 19.25
CA LYS A 118 -11.10 -0.59 19.39
C LYS A 118 -11.71 -0.16 18.07
N VAL A 119 -12.33 -1.12 17.38
CA VAL A 119 -13.07 -0.90 16.15
C VAL A 119 -14.55 -0.83 16.52
N PHE A 120 -15.16 0.32 16.32
CA PHE A 120 -16.60 0.48 16.51
C PHE A 120 -17.31 0.02 15.23
N ASP A 121 -17.96 -1.12 15.34
CA ASP A 121 -18.95 -1.52 14.35
C ASP A 121 -20.18 -0.67 14.62
N GLN A 122 -20.58 0.20 13.71
CA GLN A 122 -21.88 0.88 13.75
C GLN A 122 -23.00 -0.11 13.42
N LEU A 123 -22.87 -1.33 13.92
CA LEU A 123 -23.90 -2.34 13.90
C LEU A 123 -24.90 -1.98 15.02
N GLY A 124 -25.69 -0.95 14.79
CA GLY A 124 -26.94 -0.80 15.48
C GLY A 124 -27.72 -2.11 15.32
N ALA A 125 -28.25 -2.61 16.41
CA ALA A 125 -29.02 -3.85 16.47
C ALA A 125 -30.31 -3.73 15.61
N GLY A 126 -30.17 -3.85 14.30
CA GLY A 126 -31.24 -3.88 13.33
C GLY A 126 -30.93 -4.91 12.24
N ASP A 127 -31.96 -5.65 11.86
CA ASP A 127 -31.88 -6.66 10.79
C ASP A 127 -31.79 -6.03 9.39
N ASP A 128 -31.49 -4.74 9.32
CA ASP A 128 -31.46 -3.94 8.10
C ASP A 128 -30.19 -4.23 7.28
N ARG A 129 -30.39 -4.82 6.11
CA ARG A 129 -29.36 -5.21 5.16
C ARG A 129 -28.56 -3.98 4.64
N GLU A 130 -29.20 -2.82 4.57
CA GLU A 130 -28.58 -1.57 4.12
C GLU A 130 -27.66 -0.98 5.19
N ALA A 131 -28.07 -1.03 6.47
CA ALA A 131 -27.23 -0.63 7.60
C ALA A 131 -25.97 -1.50 7.73
N ARG A 132 -26.11 -2.83 7.56
CA ARG A 132 -24.96 -3.77 7.50
C ARG A 132 -24.02 -3.47 6.32
N SER A 133 -24.56 -3.11 5.16
CA SER A 133 -23.80 -2.75 3.98
C SER A 133 -22.97 -1.47 4.18
N LYS A 134 -23.57 -0.43 4.75
CA LYS A 134 -22.89 0.84 5.09
C LYS A 134 -21.83 0.63 6.17
N SER A 135 -22.13 -0.19 7.17
CA SER A 135 -21.16 -0.55 8.21
C SER A 135 -19.96 -1.29 7.64
N ALA A 136 -20.14 -2.19 6.67
CA ALA A 136 -19.02 -2.92 6.07
C ALA A 136 -18.06 -2.04 5.27
N SER A 137 -18.51 -0.91 4.73
CA SER A 137 -17.69 0.03 3.97
C SER A 137 -17.03 1.12 4.81
N MET A 138 -17.28 1.16 6.12
CA MET A 138 -16.70 2.18 7.01
C MET A 138 -16.29 1.57 8.35
N ILE A 139 -15.09 1.88 8.79
CA ILE A 139 -14.54 1.48 10.10
C ILE A 139 -14.25 2.74 10.90
N SER A 140 -14.92 2.89 12.05
CA SER A 140 -14.62 3.97 12.99
C SER A 140 -13.65 3.47 14.06
N LEU A 141 -12.57 4.21 14.28
CA LEU A 141 -11.55 3.90 15.27
C LEU A 141 -11.79 4.66 16.58
N GLY A 142 -11.30 4.11 17.68
CA GLY A 142 -11.39 4.74 19.00
C GLY A 142 -10.73 6.12 19.11
N SER A 143 -9.85 6.44 18.18
CA SER A 143 -9.22 7.76 18.01
C SER A 143 -10.14 8.83 17.40
N GLY A 144 -11.32 8.46 16.93
CA GLY A 144 -12.24 9.32 16.17
C GLY A 144 -11.96 9.37 14.67
N SER A 145 -10.88 8.76 14.19
CA SER A 145 -10.61 8.65 12.75
C SER A 145 -11.44 7.55 12.10
N THR A 146 -11.59 7.64 10.79
CA THR A 146 -12.43 6.72 10.01
C THR A 146 -11.66 6.16 8.83
N ILE A 147 -11.77 4.85 8.60
CA ILE A 147 -11.31 4.18 7.40
C ILE A 147 -12.55 3.88 6.54
N MET A 148 -12.61 4.48 5.37
CA MET A 148 -13.70 4.31 4.41
C MET A 148 -13.21 3.42 3.26
N MET A 149 -14.09 2.59 2.75
CA MET A 149 -13.79 1.70 1.61
C MET A 149 -14.88 1.84 0.57
N GLY A 150 -14.48 1.96 -0.70
CA GLY A 150 -15.38 2.15 -1.82
C GLY A 150 -14.95 1.44 -3.08
N GLY A 151 -15.85 1.42 -4.07
CA GLY A 151 -15.57 0.92 -5.41
C GLY A 151 -15.28 2.03 -6.41
N SER A 152 -14.37 1.78 -7.35
CA SER A 152 -13.99 2.74 -8.40
C SER A 152 -15.14 3.14 -9.33
N ARG A 153 -16.18 2.30 -9.41
CA ARG A 153 -17.37 2.54 -10.26
C ARG A 153 -18.45 3.39 -9.59
N SER A 154 -18.23 3.79 -8.34
CA SER A 154 -19.17 4.64 -7.58
C SER A 154 -18.59 6.04 -7.41
N SER A 155 -19.10 7.01 -8.16
CA SER A 155 -18.68 8.41 -7.99
C SER A 155 -18.99 8.91 -6.58
N ALA A 156 -20.06 8.44 -5.96
CA ALA A 156 -20.41 8.77 -4.58
C ALA A 156 -19.32 8.33 -3.59
N ASP A 157 -18.75 7.11 -3.76
CA ASP A 157 -17.66 6.62 -2.91
C ASP A 157 -16.39 7.45 -3.11
N LEU A 158 -16.06 7.78 -4.37
CA LEU A 158 -14.87 8.55 -4.74
C LEU A 158 -14.96 10.03 -4.35
N CYS A 159 -16.17 10.60 -4.28
CA CYS A 159 -16.37 12.03 -4.01
C CYS A 159 -16.76 12.36 -2.57
N SER A 160 -17.00 11.36 -1.73
CA SER A 160 -17.68 11.54 -0.45
C SER A 160 -16.96 12.44 0.55
N ARG A 161 -15.63 12.34 0.67
CA ARG A 161 -14.85 13.08 1.68
C ARG A 161 -13.42 13.34 1.26
N SER A 162 -12.86 14.46 1.73
CA SER A 162 -11.41 14.70 1.63
C SER A 162 -10.68 13.91 2.72
N VAL A 163 -9.57 13.26 2.35
CA VAL A 163 -8.78 12.40 3.22
C VAL A 163 -7.29 12.67 3.06
N PRO A 164 -6.51 12.60 4.14
CA PRO A 164 -5.05 12.71 4.06
C PRO A 164 -4.36 11.41 3.63
N ILE A 165 -5.03 10.27 3.73
CA ILE A 165 -4.51 8.97 3.29
C ILE A 165 -5.46 8.38 2.26
N LEU A 166 -4.93 8.08 1.07
CA LEU A 166 -5.65 7.45 -0.03
C LEU A 166 -4.91 6.20 -0.48
N CYS A 167 -5.62 5.09 -0.54
CA CYS A 167 -5.09 3.83 -1.03
C CYS A 167 -5.95 3.31 -2.18
N LEU A 168 -5.33 3.00 -3.30
CA LEU A 168 -5.99 2.45 -4.49
C LEU A 168 -5.36 1.08 -4.78
N ASP A 169 -6.16 0.02 -4.69
CA ASP A 169 -5.67 -1.35 -4.95
C ASP A 169 -6.34 -1.96 -6.17
N GLU A 170 -5.57 -2.71 -6.96
CA GLU A 170 -5.98 -3.34 -8.23
C GLU A 170 -6.47 -2.33 -9.28
N CYS A 171 -5.79 -1.17 -9.39
CA CYS A 171 -6.19 -0.05 -10.26
C CYS A 171 -6.26 -0.39 -11.75
N ALA A 172 -5.55 -1.42 -12.23
CA ALA A 172 -5.64 -1.86 -13.62
C ALA A 172 -7.06 -2.32 -14.04
N ARG A 173 -7.92 -2.60 -13.04
CA ARG A 173 -9.33 -3.00 -13.23
C ARG A 173 -10.32 -1.85 -13.06
N PHE A 174 -9.83 -0.65 -12.75
CA PHE A 174 -10.70 0.50 -12.61
C PHE A 174 -11.23 0.91 -13.98
N ALA A 175 -12.53 1.20 -14.01
CA ALA A 175 -13.18 1.70 -15.21
C ALA A 175 -13.39 3.22 -15.11
N ASP A 176 -13.34 3.89 -16.24
CA ASP A 176 -13.73 5.28 -16.32
C ASP A 176 -15.22 5.44 -16.00
N LEU A 177 -15.54 6.52 -15.32
CA LEU A 177 -16.92 6.88 -15.03
C LEU A 177 -17.51 7.62 -16.23
N ALA A 178 -18.68 7.21 -16.66
CA ALA A 178 -19.32 7.73 -17.88
C ALA A 178 -19.49 9.27 -17.89
N THR A 179 -19.66 9.87 -16.71
CA THR A 179 -19.90 11.32 -16.56
C THR A 179 -18.72 12.10 -16.00
N GLU A 180 -17.76 11.43 -15.35
CA GLU A 180 -16.70 12.08 -14.56
C GLU A 180 -15.28 11.69 -15.01
N GLY A 181 -15.16 10.76 -15.96
CA GLY A 181 -13.89 10.32 -16.53
C GLY A 181 -13.07 9.40 -15.62
N ASP A 182 -11.76 9.60 -15.59
CA ASP A 182 -10.81 8.73 -14.88
C ASP A 182 -11.07 8.68 -13.37
N SER A 183 -11.41 7.50 -12.88
CA SER A 183 -11.74 7.25 -11.48
C SER A 183 -10.54 7.45 -10.53
N ILE A 184 -9.30 7.19 -11.00
CA ILE A 184 -8.09 7.44 -10.22
C ILE A 184 -7.89 8.95 -10.01
N SER A 185 -8.00 9.73 -11.08
CA SER A 185 -7.92 11.20 -11.02
C SER A 185 -8.95 11.79 -10.06
N LEU A 186 -10.18 11.26 -10.10
CA LEU A 186 -11.26 11.68 -9.23
C LEU A 186 -10.94 11.40 -7.75
N ALA A 187 -10.41 10.21 -7.45
CA ALA A 187 -9.98 9.85 -6.10
C ALA A 187 -8.82 10.73 -5.61
N LEU A 188 -7.83 11.01 -6.45
CA LEU A 188 -6.68 11.84 -6.12
C LEU A 188 -7.07 13.26 -5.66
N ARG A 189 -8.14 13.83 -6.21
CA ARG A 189 -8.67 15.15 -5.79
C ARG A 189 -9.06 15.17 -4.30
N ARG A 190 -9.27 14.03 -3.66
CA ARG A 190 -9.63 13.95 -2.22
C ARG A 190 -8.48 14.29 -1.30
N THR A 191 -7.24 14.22 -1.78
CA THR A 191 -6.04 14.49 -0.97
C THR A 191 -5.52 15.92 -1.08
N VAL A 192 -5.90 16.68 -2.11
CA VAL A 192 -5.35 17.99 -2.46
C VAL A 192 -5.44 19.04 -1.32
N ARG A 193 -6.43 18.89 -0.44
CA ARG A 193 -6.60 19.82 0.70
C ARG A 193 -5.51 19.69 1.77
N PHE A 194 -4.81 18.55 1.80
CA PHE A 194 -3.88 18.23 2.87
C PHE A 194 -2.44 18.41 2.41
N ARG A 195 -1.66 19.26 3.12
CA ARG A 195 -0.23 19.46 2.84
C ARG A 195 0.61 18.19 3.07
N SER A 196 0.20 17.39 4.05
CA SER A 196 0.84 16.12 4.41
C SER A 196 -0.16 15.01 4.11
N SER A 197 -0.27 14.65 2.85
CA SER A 197 -1.06 13.50 2.38
C SER A 197 -0.14 12.42 1.85
N MET A 198 -0.60 11.16 1.95
CA MET A 198 0.06 10.02 1.33
C MET A 198 -0.93 9.28 0.45
N VAL A 199 -0.53 9.01 -0.78
CA VAL A 199 -1.28 8.21 -1.74
C VAL A 199 -0.49 6.94 -2.04
N PHE A 200 -1.09 5.79 -1.79
CA PHE A 200 -0.54 4.49 -2.18
C PHE A 200 -1.39 3.88 -3.28
N ILE A 201 -0.81 3.68 -4.45
CA ILE A 201 -1.46 3.06 -5.61
C ILE A 201 -0.75 1.76 -5.91
N SER A 202 -1.47 0.65 -5.93
CA SER A 202 -0.90 -0.66 -6.25
C SER A 202 -1.76 -1.43 -7.25
N SER A 203 -1.11 -2.10 -8.20
CA SER A 203 -1.80 -2.97 -9.15
C SER A 203 -0.85 -3.93 -9.85
N THR A 204 -1.44 -4.99 -10.42
CA THR A 204 -0.81 -5.79 -11.45
C THR A 204 -1.17 -5.17 -12.81
N PRO A 205 -0.19 -4.75 -13.64
CA PRO A 205 -0.48 -4.20 -14.96
C PRO A 205 -1.11 -5.27 -15.85
N THR A 206 -2.11 -4.89 -16.65
CA THR A 206 -2.81 -5.79 -17.57
C THR A 206 -2.49 -5.50 -19.01
N ILE A 207 -2.34 -4.24 -19.36
CA ILE A 207 -2.00 -3.75 -20.71
C ILE A 207 -1.05 -2.56 -20.59
N GLU A 208 -0.23 -2.33 -21.63
CA GLU A 208 0.75 -1.25 -21.66
C GLU A 208 0.14 0.15 -21.54
N THR A 209 -1.05 0.35 -22.09
CA THR A 209 -1.80 1.62 -22.05
C THR A 209 -2.78 1.70 -20.89
N GLY A 210 -2.72 0.75 -19.95
CA GLY A 210 -3.63 0.69 -18.79
C GLY A 210 -3.44 1.85 -17.83
N SER A 211 -4.46 2.11 -17.02
CA SER A 211 -4.48 3.21 -16.07
C SER A 211 -3.26 3.19 -15.12
N ILE A 212 -2.93 2.04 -14.52
CA ILE A 212 -1.78 1.94 -13.60
C ILE A 212 -0.45 2.25 -14.31
N THR A 213 -0.26 1.77 -15.54
CA THR A 213 0.95 2.03 -16.33
C THR A 213 1.06 3.52 -16.65
N THR A 214 -0.04 4.17 -17.01
CA THR A 214 -0.07 5.62 -17.25
C THR A 214 0.37 6.39 -16.01
N TYR A 215 -0.16 6.04 -14.83
CA TYR A 215 0.24 6.71 -13.58
C TYR A 215 1.68 6.38 -13.17
N TYR A 216 2.15 5.14 -13.36
CA TYR A 216 3.54 4.76 -13.13
C TYR A 216 4.49 5.59 -14.00
N ASN A 217 4.17 5.80 -15.27
CA ASN A 217 4.97 6.59 -16.20
C ASN A 217 5.03 8.09 -15.86
N THR A 218 4.17 8.59 -14.97
CA THR A 218 4.26 9.95 -14.43
C THR A 218 5.15 10.06 -13.19
N GLY A 219 5.66 8.93 -12.67
CA GLY A 219 6.53 8.87 -11.51
C GLY A 219 8.01 8.73 -11.87
N THR A 220 8.79 8.20 -10.94
CA THR A 220 10.22 7.97 -11.10
C THR A 220 10.57 6.82 -12.06
N GLN A 221 9.60 5.99 -12.39
CA GLN A 221 9.71 4.84 -13.30
C GLN A 221 10.79 3.83 -12.90
N GLU A 222 11.12 3.77 -11.62
CA GLU A 222 12.19 2.90 -11.13
C GLU A 222 11.83 1.42 -11.27
N LEU A 223 12.80 0.64 -11.71
CA LEU A 223 12.75 -0.82 -11.79
C LEU A 223 13.58 -1.42 -10.64
N TRP A 224 13.18 -2.60 -10.19
CA TRP A 224 13.96 -3.38 -9.23
C TRP A 224 15.14 -4.04 -9.93
N CYS A 225 16.32 -3.46 -9.78
CA CYS A 225 17.53 -3.84 -10.50
C CYS A 225 18.50 -4.61 -9.60
N VAL A 226 19.31 -5.43 -10.25
CA VAL A 226 20.43 -6.19 -9.67
C VAL A 226 21.73 -5.55 -10.08
N GLU A 227 22.72 -5.47 -9.19
CA GLU A 227 24.07 -5.06 -9.52
C GLU A 227 24.90 -6.28 -9.96
N CYS A 228 25.39 -6.26 -11.20
CA CYS A 228 26.23 -7.32 -11.73
C CYS A 228 27.55 -7.43 -10.96
N SER A 229 27.91 -8.62 -10.46
CA SER A 229 29.18 -8.83 -9.75
C SER A 229 30.42 -8.69 -10.61
N SER A 230 30.28 -8.76 -11.94
CA SER A 230 31.41 -8.68 -12.88
C SER A 230 31.65 -7.27 -13.43
N CYS A 231 30.59 -6.58 -13.89
CA CYS A 231 30.75 -5.26 -14.52
C CYS A 231 30.16 -4.11 -13.70
N HIS A 232 29.57 -4.38 -12.55
CA HIS A 232 28.94 -3.42 -11.64
C HIS A 232 27.82 -2.56 -12.24
N ASN A 233 27.35 -2.90 -13.45
CA ASN A 233 26.18 -2.25 -14.02
C ASN A 233 24.89 -2.81 -13.40
N LEU A 234 23.90 -1.93 -13.24
CA LEU A 234 22.57 -2.30 -12.82
C LEU A 234 21.76 -2.80 -14.01
N PHE A 235 20.98 -3.85 -13.80
CA PHE A 235 20.02 -4.35 -14.78
C PHE A 235 18.78 -4.92 -14.10
N ASP A 236 17.63 -4.83 -14.73
CA ASP A 236 16.43 -5.54 -14.38
C ASP A 236 16.45 -6.96 -14.98
N VAL A 237 15.89 -7.90 -14.25
CA VAL A 237 15.77 -9.29 -14.74
C VAL A 237 14.56 -9.38 -15.67
N ASP A 238 14.83 -9.44 -16.98
CA ASP A 238 13.80 -9.59 -18.00
C ASP A 238 13.34 -11.05 -18.07
N TYR A 239 12.09 -11.30 -17.72
CA TYR A 239 11.51 -12.65 -17.75
C TYR A 239 11.67 -13.36 -19.10
N PHE A 240 11.58 -12.63 -20.21
CA PHE A 240 11.69 -13.20 -21.56
C PHE A 240 13.12 -13.56 -21.98
N LYS A 241 14.12 -13.14 -21.21
CA LYS A 241 15.53 -13.48 -21.41
C LYS A 241 16.04 -14.57 -20.47
N ILE A 242 15.18 -15.10 -19.61
CA ILE A 242 15.54 -16.23 -18.75
C ILE A 242 15.63 -17.48 -19.60
N ASP A 243 16.77 -18.16 -19.54
CA ASP A 243 16.97 -19.46 -20.16
C ASP A 243 16.42 -20.56 -19.22
N TRP A 244 15.37 -21.24 -19.68
CA TRP A 244 14.68 -22.32 -18.98
C TRP A 244 15.09 -23.70 -19.47
N SER A 245 16.05 -23.81 -20.39
CA SER A 245 16.43 -25.07 -21.04
C SER A 245 17.24 -26.02 -20.15
N GLY A 246 17.90 -25.50 -19.11
CA GLY A 246 18.69 -26.29 -18.15
C GLY A 246 17.90 -26.71 -16.91
N ASP A 247 18.56 -27.49 -16.04
CA ASP A 247 17.98 -27.92 -14.76
C ASP A 247 17.72 -26.73 -13.79
N VAL A 248 18.47 -25.65 -13.95
CA VAL A 248 18.35 -24.43 -13.18
C VAL A 248 18.18 -23.26 -14.15
N PRO A 249 17.12 -22.44 -13.99
CA PRO A 249 16.93 -21.24 -14.79
C PRO A 249 18.10 -20.27 -14.64
N THR A 250 18.53 -19.67 -15.76
CA THR A 250 19.62 -18.70 -15.77
C THR A 250 19.28 -17.45 -16.55
N THR A 251 19.91 -16.34 -16.20
CA THR A 251 19.77 -15.05 -16.90
C THR A 251 21.14 -14.42 -17.15
N PRO A 252 21.43 -13.92 -18.36
CA PRO A 252 22.67 -13.22 -18.64
C PRO A 252 22.57 -11.75 -18.21
N CYS A 253 23.68 -11.19 -17.73
CA CYS A 253 23.82 -9.75 -17.61
C CYS A 253 23.78 -9.11 -19.02
N PRO A 254 22.90 -8.14 -19.29
CA PRO A 254 22.77 -7.54 -20.61
C PRO A 254 23.97 -6.69 -21.01
N HIS A 255 24.85 -6.34 -20.05
CA HIS A 255 26.01 -5.49 -20.28
C HIS A 255 27.31 -6.26 -20.58
N CYS A 256 27.54 -7.40 -19.89
CA CYS A 256 28.82 -8.15 -20.03
C CYS A 256 28.65 -9.62 -20.35
N GLY A 257 27.41 -10.15 -20.40
CA GLY A 257 27.13 -11.52 -20.77
C GLY A 257 27.36 -12.57 -19.67
N VAL A 258 27.85 -12.19 -18.49
CA VAL A 258 27.98 -13.15 -17.36
C VAL A 258 26.60 -13.69 -17.02
N VAL A 259 26.53 -15.02 -16.85
CA VAL A 259 25.27 -15.74 -16.60
C VAL A 259 25.11 -16.00 -15.11
N PHE A 260 23.92 -15.78 -14.59
CA PHE A 260 23.55 -15.93 -13.20
C PHE A 260 22.40 -16.96 -13.04
N SER A 261 22.48 -17.79 -12.04
CA SER A 261 21.36 -18.58 -11.57
C SER A 261 20.42 -17.74 -10.70
N GLU A 262 19.22 -18.26 -10.36
CA GLU A 262 18.32 -17.61 -9.41
C GLU A 262 18.99 -17.37 -8.05
N ALA A 263 19.78 -18.33 -7.57
CA ALA A 263 20.49 -18.22 -6.30
C ALA A 263 21.54 -17.10 -6.33
N ASP A 264 22.25 -16.95 -7.45
CA ASP A 264 23.21 -15.85 -7.65
C ASP A 264 22.49 -14.50 -7.66
N ILE A 265 21.41 -14.37 -8.43
CA ILE A 265 20.61 -13.15 -8.50
C ILE A 265 20.12 -12.75 -7.10
N ARG A 266 19.59 -13.70 -6.31
CA ARG A 266 19.10 -13.43 -4.94
C ARG A 266 20.19 -12.97 -3.98
N ALA A 267 21.43 -13.38 -4.19
CA ALA A 267 22.57 -13.05 -3.34
C ALA A 267 23.23 -11.69 -3.71
N LEU A 268 22.99 -11.18 -4.90
CA LEU A 268 23.56 -9.91 -5.36
C LEU A 268 22.87 -8.70 -4.70
N PRO A 269 23.54 -7.53 -4.67
CA PRO A 269 22.90 -6.30 -4.24
C PRO A 269 21.75 -5.90 -5.17
N HIS A 270 20.64 -5.46 -4.57
CA HIS A 270 19.47 -4.99 -5.29
C HIS A 270 19.12 -3.56 -4.90
N ARG A 271 18.63 -2.79 -5.85
CA ARG A 271 18.06 -1.46 -5.59
C ARG A 271 17.10 -1.03 -6.70
N PHE A 272 16.23 -0.09 -6.38
CA PHE A 272 15.47 0.60 -7.41
C PHE A 272 16.38 1.54 -8.20
N ALA A 273 16.20 1.56 -9.52
CA ALA A 273 16.86 2.47 -10.42
C ALA A 273 15.96 2.80 -11.61
N PRO A 274 15.97 4.05 -12.11
CA PRO A 274 15.25 4.40 -13.33
C PRO A 274 15.87 3.69 -14.53
N PRO A 275 15.08 3.28 -15.54
CA PRO A 275 15.62 2.75 -16.78
C PRO A 275 16.41 3.82 -17.53
N ALA A 276 17.36 3.41 -18.36
CA ALA A 276 18.26 4.31 -19.07
C ALA A 276 17.56 5.36 -19.96
N ASN A 277 16.34 5.06 -20.39
CA ASN A 277 15.49 5.92 -21.21
C ASN A 277 14.37 6.61 -20.42
N ALA A 278 14.40 6.54 -19.09
CA ALA A 278 13.41 7.25 -18.28
C ALA A 278 13.48 8.75 -18.54
N THR A 279 12.35 9.35 -18.80
CA THR A 279 12.25 10.81 -18.85
C THR A 279 12.36 11.31 -17.41
N PRO A 280 13.34 12.17 -17.08
CA PRO A 280 13.43 12.70 -15.72
C PRO A 280 12.11 13.34 -15.30
N TYR A 281 11.62 12.96 -14.13
CA TYR A 281 10.50 13.66 -13.52
C TYR A 281 10.94 15.11 -13.29
N SER A 282 10.39 16.05 -14.06
CA SER A 282 10.59 17.46 -13.77
C SER A 282 9.68 17.81 -12.59
N ASP A 283 10.27 18.22 -11.47
CA ASP A 283 9.57 18.83 -10.35
C ASP A 283 8.60 19.91 -10.86
N ARG A 284 7.30 19.60 -10.86
CA ARG A 284 6.25 20.58 -11.15
C ARG A 284 5.45 20.83 -9.89
#